data_01a7aaca1e85b91b99c1644d222d84a6
#
_entry.id   01a7aaca1e85b91b99c1644d222d84a6
#
_cell.length_a   1.000
_cell.length_b   1.000
_cell.length_c   1.000
_cell.angle_alpha   90.00
_cell.angle_beta   90.00
_cell.angle_gamma   90.00
#
_symmetry.space_group_name_H-M   'P 1'
#
loop_
_entity.id
_entity.type
_entity.pdbx_description
1 polymer ?
#
loop_
_entity_poly.entity_id
_entity_poly.type
_entity_poly.pdbx_seq_one_letter_code
_entity_poly.pdbx_strand_id
1 'polypeptide(L)'
;CDDEDKDLPNYQKIYPEVEVFSKKEVLKYTDPMDNKGDMRCAVYARNACFDIAERLGLEYFAEYDDDYTSHPYRWEEDGVLYRSTLANLDRVFEYYLEFLETNDSIFSVAFGQPGDFIGGVGSRLHSQRYRRKCMNSWICKTSRRFTFNGTMNDDQLTYSVYGMRGKVFLTFDFMMIDQPETQQVEGGMTDMYVGAGTYQKTFYSIMACPSFIKAGMMGDRHYRIHHSVAHDSAYPMIISGRYKK
;
A
#
# COMPACT_ATOMS: atom_id res chain seq x y z
N CYS A 1 -2.82 17.39 4.44
CA CYS A 1 -1.50 18.03 4.26
C CYS A 1 -0.78 18.12 5.60
N ASP A 2 0.55 18.06 5.65
CA ASP A 2 1.27 18.24 6.91
C ASP A 2 1.42 19.74 7.28
N ASP A 3 1.58 20.03 8.58
CA ASP A 3 1.62 21.38 9.12
C ASP A 3 2.92 22.16 8.77
N GLU A 4 3.95 21.48 8.30
CA GLU A 4 5.23 22.05 7.89
C GLU A 4 5.39 22.14 6.36
N ASP A 5 4.35 21.76 5.58
CA ASP A 5 4.39 21.82 4.12
C ASP A 5 4.39 23.27 3.62
N LYS A 6 5.36 23.59 2.77
CA LYS A 6 5.52 24.94 2.22
C LYS A 6 4.33 25.38 1.34
N ASP A 7 3.67 24.41 0.73
CA ASP A 7 2.53 24.63 -0.16
C ASP A 7 1.18 24.57 0.56
N LEU A 8 1.16 24.36 1.88
CA LEU A 8 -0.07 24.33 2.66
C LEU A 8 -1.00 25.54 2.40
N PRO A 9 -0.51 26.81 2.32
CA PRO A 9 -1.36 27.94 2.02
C PRO A 9 -2.01 27.87 0.64
N ASN A 10 -1.33 27.26 -0.34
CA ASN A 10 -1.86 27.06 -1.68
C ASN A 10 -2.93 25.96 -1.69
N TYR A 11 -2.70 24.86 -0.98
CA TYR A 11 -3.69 23.79 -0.82
C TYR A 11 -4.96 24.33 -0.16
N GLN A 12 -4.85 25.07 0.93
CA GLN A 12 -5.99 25.67 1.63
C GLN A 12 -6.78 26.65 0.77
N LYS A 13 -6.12 27.36 -0.15
CA LYS A 13 -6.78 28.26 -1.09
C LYS A 13 -7.60 27.51 -2.15
N ILE A 14 -7.10 26.36 -2.65
CA ILE A 14 -7.72 25.57 -3.70
C ILE A 14 -8.77 24.62 -3.11
N TYR A 15 -8.45 24.03 -1.98
CA TYR A 15 -9.26 23.05 -1.24
C TYR A 15 -9.42 23.53 0.22
N PRO A 16 -10.41 24.39 0.50
CA PRO A 16 -10.62 24.93 1.86
C PRO A 16 -10.87 23.84 2.91
N GLU A 17 -11.33 22.68 2.51
CA GLU A 17 -11.58 21.50 3.33
C GLU A 17 -10.34 20.63 3.57
N VAL A 18 -9.15 21.05 3.11
CA VAL A 18 -7.94 20.27 3.35
C VAL A 18 -7.66 20.12 4.84
N GLU A 19 -7.57 18.88 5.28
CA GLU A 19 -7.25 18.55 6.65
C GLU A 19 -5.74 18.66 6.90
N VAL A 20 -5.38 19.23 8.04
CA VAL A 20 -3.97 19.43 8.42
C VAL A 20 -3.62 18.52 9.60
N PHE A 21 -2.46 17.88 9.54
CA PHE A 21 -1.92 17.07 10.62
C PHE A 21 -0.49 17.46 10.96
N SER A 22 -0.05 17.15 12.18
CA SER A 22 1.33 17.37 12.61
C SER A 22 2.15 16.07 12.56
N LYS A 23 3.19 16.06 11.75
CA LYS A 23 4.15 14.93 11.71
C LYS A 23 4.77 14.64 13.07
N LYS A 24 5.02 15.67 13.90
CA LYS A 24 5.57 15.52 15.24
C LYS A 24 4.62 14.76 16.18
N GLU A 25 3.32 15.02 16.06
CA GLU A 25 2.33 14.28 16.85
C GLU A 25 2.23 12.83 16.36
N VAL A 26 2.19 12.61 15.05
CA VAL A 26 2.12 11.27 14.45
C VAL A 26 3.36 10.45 14.77
N LEU A 27 4.53 11.06 14.82
CA LEU A 27 5.79 10.39 15.19
C LEU A 27 5.72 9.76 16.60
N LYS A 28 4.91 10.26 17.51
CA LYS A 28 4.80 9.71 18.87
C LYS A 28 4.33 8.25 18.91
N TYR A 29 3.62 7.81 17.88
CA TYR A 29 3.11 6.44 17.77
C TYR A 29 3.53 5.71 16.49
N THR A 30 4.37 6.34 15.67
CA THR A 30 4.94 5.74 14.45
C THR A 30 6.37 5.32 14.72
N ASP A 31 6.71 4.05 14.47
CA ASP A 31 8.10 3.60 14.51
C ASP A 31 8.75 3.82 13.13
N PRO A 32 9.69 4.76 12.98
CA PRO A 32 10.39 4.99 11.73
C PRO A 32 11.36 3.85 11.36
N MET A 33 11.63 2.93 12.30
CA MET A 33 12.60 1.83 12.19
C MET A 33 14.03 2.28 11.89
N ASP A 34 14.33 3.55 12.09
CA ASP A 34 15.67 4.12 11.98
C ASP A 34 15.85 5.33 12.93
N ASN A 35 17.09 5.82 13.01
CA ASN A 35 17.47 6.96 13.86
C ASN A 35 17.84 8.21 13.05
N LYS A 36 17.42 8.28 11.78
CA LYS A 36 17.82 9.39 10.89
C LYS A 36 17.05 10.67 11.14
N GLY A 37 15.86 10.58 11.72
CA GLY A 37 14.98 11.74 11.93
C GLY A 37 14.43 12.33 10.62
N ASP A 38 14.45 11.57 9.52
CA ASP A 38 13.92 12.03 8.24
C ASP A 38 12.39 11.95 8.24
N MET A 39 11.75 13.10 8.09
CA MET A 39 10.30 13.24 8.12
C MET A 39 9.66 13.30 6.73
N ARG A 40 10.43 13.08 5.64
CA ARG A 40 9.95 13.20 4.24
C ARG A 40 9.23 11.98 3.70
N CYS A 41 8.92 10.99 4.50
CA CYS A 41 8.27 9.75 4.07
C CYS A 41 6.75 9.77 4.24
N ALA A 42 6.05 8.94 3.47
CA ALA A 42 4.60 8.85 3.45
C ALA A 42 4.00 8.27 4.75
N VAL A 43 4.77 7.53 5.54
CA VAL A 43 4.29 6.82 6.73
C VAL A 43 3.54 7.70 7.73
N TYR A 44 3.95 8.97 7.88
CA TYR A 44 3.29 9.91 8.79
C TYR A 44 1.93 10.36 8.26
N ALA A 45 1.83 10.66 6.96
CA ALA A 45 0.56 11.00 6.33
C ALA A 45 -0.43 9.82 6.40
N ARG A 46 0.03 8.62 6.10
CA ARG A 46 -0.79 7.41 6.17
C ARG A 46 -1.34 7.14 7.57
N ASN A 47 -0.52 7.30 8.59
CA ASN A 47 -0.99 7.15 9.97
C ASN A 47 -1.95 8.27 10.39
N ALA A 48 -1.73 9.50 9.91
CA ALA A 48 -2.61 10.63 10.18
C ALA A 48 -4.01 10.44 9.57
N CYS A 49 -4.14 9.72 8.45
CA CYS A 49 -5.44 9.48 7.82
C CYS A 49 -6.44 8.79 8.76
N PHE A 50 -5.99 7.87 9.62
CA PHE A 50 -6.85 7.25 10.63
C PHE A 50 -7.34 8.25 11.67
N ASP A 51 -6.47 9.14 12.16
CA ASP A 51 -6.84 10.18 13.14
C ASP A 51 -7.82 11.19 12.53
N ILE A 52 -7.59 11.56 11.27
CA ILE A 52 -8.46 12.46 10.52
C ILE A 52 -9.83 11.80 10.30
N ALA A 53 -9.86 10.56 9.83
CA ALA A 53 -11.10 9.82 9.61
C ALA A 53 -11.93 9.67 10.90
N GLU A 54 -11.29 9.36 12.01
CA GLU A 54 -11.95 9.26 13.32
C GLU A 54 -12.52 10.61 13.77
N ARG A 55 -11.73 11.70 13.65
CA ARG A 55 -12.16 13.05 14.00
C ARG A 55 -13.33 13.56 13.16
N LEU A 56 -13.36 13.20 11.88
CA LEU A 56 -14.44 13.54 10.96
C LEU A 56 -15.65 12.60 11.06
N GLY A 57 -15.58 11.53 11.86
CA GLY A 57 -16.65 10.55 11.99
C GLY A 57 -16.88 9.70 10.75
N LEU A 58 -15.84 9.53 9.92
CA LEU A 58 -15.90 8.71 8.71
C LEU A 58 -15.80 7.22 9.07
N GLU A 59 -16.73 6.43 8.56
CA GLU A 59 -16.68 4.97 8.74
C GLU A 59 -15.61 4.32 7.87
N TYR A 60 -15.40 4.86 6.68
CA TYR A 60 -14.42 4.41 5.69
C TYR A 60 -13.65 5.59 5.11
N PHE A 61 -12.44 5.31 4.65
CA PHE A 61 -11.63 6.25 3.88
C PHE A 61 -10.72 5.52 2.91
N ALA A 62 -10.23 6.23 1.91
CA ALA A 62 -9.22 5.74 0.98
C ALA A 62 -7.94 6.56 1.14
N GLU A 63 -6.80 5.87 1.17
CA GLU A 63 -5.48 6.49 1.06
C GLU A 63 -4.95 6.25 -0.35
N TYR A 64 -4.56 7.33 -0.99
CA TYR A 64 -3.98 7.33 -2.32
C TYR A 64 -2.72 8.17 -2.33
N ASP A 65 -1.75 7.76 -3.14
CA ASP A 65 -0.65 8.63 -3.53
C ASP A 65 -1.17 9.65 -4.56
N ASP A 66 -0.51 10.79 -4.71
CA ASP A 66 -0.98 11.93 -5.50
C ASP A 66 -0.58 11.88 -6.98
N ASP A 67 0.10 10.82 -7.41
CA ASP A 67 0.64 10.66 -8.75
C ASP A 67 -0.17 9.71 -9.66
N TYR A 68 -1.37 9.29 -9.25
CA TYR A 68 -2.19 8.39 -10.05
C TYR A 68 -2.78 9.08 -11.27
N THR A 69 -2.72 8.39 -12.40
CA THR A 69 -3.13 8.92 -13.70
C THR A 69 -4.44 8.34 -14.23
N SER A 70 -4.75 7.11 -13.89
CA SER A 70 -5.99 6.46 -14.33
C SER A 70 -6.34 5.23 -13.50
N HIS A 71 -7.61 4.80 -13.62
CA HIS A 71 -8.12 3.56 -13.03
C HIS A 71 -8.58 2.62 -14.14
N PRO A 72 -7.70 1.79 -14.70
CA PRO A 72 -8.10 0.76 -15.65
C PRO A 72 -8.59 -0.51 -14.93
N TYR A 73 -9.29 -1.35 -15.69
CA TYR A 73 -9.52 -2.73 -15.30
C TYR A 73 -8.95 -3.68 -16.35
N ARG A 74 -8.65 -4.90 -15.94
CA ARG A 74 -8.17 -5.97 -16.82
C ARG A 74 -9.03 -7.20 -16.69
N TRP A 75 -9.11 -7.95 -17.77
CA TRP A 75 -9.72 -9.27 -17.79
C TRP A 75 -8.94 -10.20 -18.72
N GLU A 76 -9.11 -11.48 -18.50
CA GLU A 76 -8.53 -12.53 -19.34
C GLU A 76 -9.62 -13.14 -20.19
N GLU A 77 -9.35 -13.31 -21.48
CA GLU A 77 -10.19 -14.01 -22.42
C GLU A 77 -9.27 -14.77 -23.39
N ASP A 78 -9.48 -16.09 -23.52
CA ASP A 78 -8.70 -16.98 -24.39
C ASP A 78 -7.16 -16.89 -24.19
N GLY A 79 -6.72 -16.72 -22.95
CA GLY A 79 -5.29 -16.62 -22.62
C GLY A 79 -4.67 -15.26 -22.94
N VAL A 80 -5.47 -14.25 -23.27
CA VAL A 80 -5.03 -12.87 -23.54
C VAL A 80 -5.53 -11.95 -22.45
N LEU A 81 -4.64 -11.07 -21.95
CA LEU A 81 -5.01 -10.02 -21.03
C LEU A 81 -5.47 -8.77 -21.79
N TYR A 82 -6.71 -8.42 -21.61
CA TYR A 82 -7.29 -7.18 -22.11
C TYR A 82 -7.30 -6.10 -21.03
N ARG A 83 -7.41 -4.86 -21.47
CA ARG A 83 -7.43 -3.68 -20.60
C ARG A 83 -8.41 -2.65 -21.15
N SER A 84 -9.15 -2.02 -20.24
CA SER A 84 -9.99 -0.85 -20.53
C SER A 84 -10.04 0.09 -19.33
N THR A 85 -10.53 1.29 -19.53
CA THR A 85 -10.75 2.28 -18.45
C THR A 85 -12.05 1.99 -17.72
N LEU A 86 -12.06 2.12 -16.40
CA LEU A 86 -13.26 2.02 -15.59
C LEU A 86 -14.24 3.15 -15.93
N ALA A 87 -15.47 2.77 -16.23
CA ALA A 87 -16.54 3.74 -16.52
C ALA A 87 -17.18 4.32 -15.24
N ASN A 88 -17.12 3.57 -14.12
CA ASN A 88 -17.75 3.96 -12.86
C ASN A 88 -16.89 3.49 -11.69
N LEU A 89 -16.08 4.40 -11.15
CA LEU A 89 -15.20 4.13 -10.02
C LEU A 89 -16.00 4.00 -8.71
N ASP A 90 -17.08 4.75 -8.53
CA ASP A 90 -17.91 4.69 -7.32
C ASP A 90 -18.45 3.27 -7.11
N ARG A 91 -18.87 2.63 -8.20
CA ARG A 91 -19.34 1.24 -8.14
C ARG A 91 -18.25 0.26 -7.66
N VAL A 92 -16.99 0.52 -7.99
CA VAL A 92 -15.87 -0.28 -7.50
C VAL A 92 -15.67 -0.07 -6.00
N PHE A 93 -15.75 1.17 -5.53
CA PHE A 93 -15.70 1.47 -4.10
C PHE A 93 -16.84 0.80 -3.34
N GLU A 94 -18.08 0.86 -3.83
CA GLU A 94 -19.21 0.16 -3.20
C GLU A 94 -18.91 -1.33 -2.99
N TYR A 95 -18.39 -2.02 -4.02
CA TYR A 95 -18.00 -3.43 -3.90
C TYR A 95 -16.85 -3.66 -2.91
N TYR A 96 -15.88 -2.76 -2.86
CA TYR A 96 -14.77 -2.87 -1.92
C TYR A 96 -15.25 -2.70 -0.47
N LEU A 97 -16.15 -1.76 -0.22
CA LEU A 97 -16.75 -1.56 1.09
C LEU A 97 -17.61 -2.76 1.51
N GLU A 98 -18.47 -3.25 0.61
CA GLU A 98 -19.25 -4.48 0.85
C GLU A 98 -18.33 -5.66 1.18
N PHE A 99 -17.24 -5.82 0.44
CA PHE A 99 -16.27 -6.89 0.70
C PHE A 99 -15.58 -6.75 2.04
N LEU A 100 -15.19 -5.54 2.46
CA LEU A 100 -14.63 -5.30 3.79
C LEU A 100 -15.55 -5.77 4.91
N GLU A 101 -16.88 -5.65 4.73
CA GLU A 101 -17.87 -6.06 5.73
C GLU A 101 -18.08 -7.57 5.78
N THR A 102 -17.61 -8.34 4.82
CA THR A 102 -17.77 -9.79 4.83
C THR A 102 -17.01 -10.48 5.95
N ASN A 103 -15.93 -9.85 6.45
CA ASN A 103 -15.06 -10.46 7.45
C ASN A 103 -14.21 -9.46 8.23
N ASP A 104 -14.26 -9.51 9.54
CA ASP A 104 -13.53 -8.62 10.45
C ASP A 104 -12.00 -8.77 10.39
N SER A 105 -11.50 -9.86 9.81
CA SER A 105 -10.07 -10.05 9.61
C SER A 105 -9.52 -9.27 8.39
N ILE A 106 -10.40 -8.74 7.53
CA ILE A 106 -10.00 -7.93 6.37
C ILE A 106 -9.81 -6.49 6.85
N PHE A 107 -8.58 -6.01 6.81
CA PHE A 107 -8.19 -4.71 7.33
C PHE A 107 -8.16 -3.64 6.24
N SER A 108 -7.73 -4.01 5.04
CA SER A 108 -7.76 -3.13 3.88
C SER A 108 -7.83 -3.93 2.58
N VAL A 109 -8.36 -3.30 1.57
CA VAL A 109 -8.30 -3.74 0.18
C VAL A 109 -7.63 -2.68 -0.68
N ALA A 110 -7.00 -3.10 -1.76
CA ALA A 110 -6.23 -2.23 -2.65
C ALA A 110 -6.52 -2.53 -4.11
N PHE A 111 -6.24 -1.56 -4.94
CA PHE A 111 -6.17 -1.73 -6.39
C PHE A 111 -4.89 -2.46 -6.79
N GLY A 112 -4.92 -3.17 -7.91
CA GLY A 112 -3.76 -3.74 -8.54
C GLY A 112 -2.85 -2.68 -9.16
N GLN A 113 -1.61 -3.07 -9.43
CA GLN A 113 -0.60 -2.22 -10.05
C GLN A 113 -0.07 -2.84 -11.35
N PRO A 114 0.51 -2.05 -12.26
CA PRO A 114 1.10 -2.59 -13.50
C PRO A 114 2.09 -3.73 -13.26
N GLY A 115 2.92 -3.62 -12.21
CA GLY A 115 3.88 -4.64 -11.80
C GLY A 115 3.25 -5.99 -11.43
N ASP A 116 1.98 -6.02 -11.08
CA ASP A 116 1.24 -7.24 -10.75
C ASP A 116 0.97 -8.14 -11.96
N PHE A 117 1.15 -7.62 -13.16
CA PHE A 117 0.91 -8.32 -14.42
C PHE A 117 2.19 -8.67 -15.19
N ILE A 118 3.35 -8.47 -14.59
CA ILE A 118 4.64 -8.87 -15.21
C ILE A 118 4.64 -10.38 -15.46
N GLY A 119 4.91 -10.78 -16.69
CA GLY A 119 4.88 -12.17 -17.15
C GLY A 119 3.53 -12.61 -17.73
N GLY A 120 2.53 -11.73 -17.76
CA GLY A 120 1.23 -11.98 -18.40
C GLY A 120 0.42 -13.12 -17.75
N VAL A 121 -0.50 -13.69 -18.49
CA VAL A 121 -1.42 -14.76 -18.05
C VAL A 121 -0.68 -16.00 -17.51
N GLY A 122 0.46 -16.35 -18.09
CA GLY A 122 1.26 -17.49 -17.66
C GLY A 122 2.14 -17.25 -16.43
N SER A 123 2.11 -16.04 -15.86
CA SER A 123 2.96 -15.75 -14.71
C SER A 123 2.43 -16.41 -13.42
N ARG A 124 3.36 -16.79 -12.54
CA ARG A 124 3.01 -17.26 -11.19
C ARG A 124 2.19 -16.22 -10.41
N LEU A 125 2.40 -14.94 -10.69
CA LEU A 125 1.69 -13.85 -10.05
C LEU A 125 0.24 -13.79 -10.49
N HIS A 126 -0.05 -14.07 -11.77
CA HIS A 126 -1.41 -14.08 -12.30
C HIS A 126 -2.26 -15.24 -11.77
N SER A 127 -1.65 -16.38 -11.46
CA SER A 127 -2.36 -17.55 -10.91
C SER A 127 -2.90 -17.32 -9.48
N GLN A 128 -2.44 -16.30 -8.79
CA GLN A 128 -2.91 -15.94 -7.45
C GLN A 128 -4.07 -14.95 -7.56
N ARG A 129 -5.31 -15.42 -7.53
CA ARG A 129 -6.53 -14.61 -7.70
C ARG A 129 -6.69 -13.46 -6.69
N TYR A 130 -6.20 -13.64 -5.45
CA TYR A 130 -6.27 -12.63 -4.41
C TYR A 130 -4.90 -12.49 -3.78
N ARG A 131 -4.23 -11.39 -4.06
CA ARG A 131 -2.92 -11.12 -3.49
C ARG A 131 -3.09 -10.57 -2.09
N ARG A 132 -2.48 -11.24 -1.11
CA ARG A 132 -2.50 -10.83 0.30
C ARG A 132 -1.49 -9.72 0.57
N LYS A 133 -1.70 -8.59 -0.09
CA LYS A 133 -0.91 -7.37 0.06
C LYS A 133 -1.80 -6.16 -0.19
N CYS A 134 -1.41 -5.00 0.29
CA CYS A 134 -1.87 -3.70 -0.18
C CYS A 134 -0.64 -2.85 -0.46
N MET A 135 -0.61 -2.17 -1.56
CA MET A 135 0.51 -1.31 -1.96
C MET A 135 -0.06 -0.05 -2.62
N ASN A 136 0.43 1.09 -2.20
CA ASN A 136 0.12 2.43 -2.73
C ASN A 136 -1.34 2.87 -2.58
N SER A 137 -2.32 1.99 -2.59
CA SER A 137 -3.73 2.31 -2.34
C SER A 137 -4.27 1.47 -1.19
N TRP A 138 -5.10 2.09 -0.33
CA TRP A 138 -5.66 1.45 0.84
C TRP A 138 -7.08 1.92 1.03
N ILE A 139 -8.04 1.01 0.94
CA ILE A 139 -9.44 1.27 1.30
C ILE A 139 -9.64 0.69 2.70
N CYS A 140 -9.87 1.55 3.67
CA CYS A 140 -9.82 1.25 5.08
C CYS A 140 -11.16 1.45 5.77
N LYS A 141 -11.43 0.63 6.79
CA LYS A 141 -12.47 0.89 7.78
C LYS A 141 -11.85 1.53 9.01
N THR A 142 -12.33 2.71 9.42
CA THR A 142 -11.76 3.50 10.52
C THR A 142 -11.66 2.69 11.82
N SER A 143 -12.66 1.87 12.13
CA SER A 143 -12.69 1.02 13.32
C SER A 143 -11.70 -0.17 13.29
N ARG A 144 -11.10 -0.48 12.14
CA ARG A 144 -10.09 -1.54 11.97
C ARG A 144 -8.69 -0.94 11.83
N ARG A 145 -8.33 -0.06 12.75
CA ARG A 145 -7.07 0.68 12.73
C ARG A 145 -5.85 -0.25 12.74
N PHE A 146 -4.85 0.13 11.99
CA PHE A 146 -3.49 -0.39 12.01
C PHE A 146 -2.50 0.77 11.88
N THR A 147 -1.23 0.52 12.10
CA THR A 147 -0.18 1.54 12.04
C THR A 147 0.84 1.17 10.99
N PHE A 148 1.14 2.09 10.11
CA PHE A 148 2.28 1.97 9.22
C PHE A 148 3.56 2.25 9.98
N ASN A 149 4.62 1.48 9.70
CA ASN A 149 5.93 1.65 10.31
C ASN A 149 7.01 1.59 9.24
N GLY A 150 8.16 2.18 9.56
CA GLY A 150 9.29 2.26 8.65
C GLY A 150 9.21 3.42 7.67
N THR A 151 10.32 4.11 7.51
CA THR A 151 10.45 5.23 6.55
C THR A 151 10.58 4.73 5.10
N MET A 152 10.80 3.43 4.91
CA MET A 152 10.88 2.77 3.60
C MET A 152 10.11 1.45 3.62
N ASN A 153 9.44 1.12 2.52
CA ASN A 153 8.60 -0.07 2.38
C ASN A 153 7.52 -0.18 3.47
N ASP A 154 7.00 0.94 3.93
CA ASP A 154 5.96 1.02 4.95
C ASP A 154 4.72 0.19 4.57
N ASP A 155 4.37 0.15 3.29
CA ASP A 155 3.34 -0.71 2.72
C ASP A 155 3.65 -2.20 2.95
N GLN A 156 4.82 -2.64 2.49
CA GLN A 156 5.23 -4.04 2.59
C GLN A 156 5.43 -4.49 4.05
N LEU A 157 5.96 -3.63 4.89
CA LEU A 157 6.08 -3.87 6.33
C LEU A 157 4.71 -4.05 6.98
N THR A 158 3.76 -3.17 6.66
CA THR A 158 2.41 -3.19 7.23
C THR A 158 1.70 -4.50 6.93
N TYR A 159 1.52 -4.85 5.64
CA TYR A 159 0.79 -6.08 5.35
C TYR A 159 1.54 -7.36 5.78
N SER A 160 2.87 -7.30 5.91
CA SER A 160 3.65 -8.43 6.40
C SER A 160 3.51 -8.62 7.91
N VAL A 161 3.75 -7.58 8.69
CA VAL A 161 3.69 -7.62 10.16
C VAL A 161 2.28 -7.95 10.65
N TYR A 162 1.27 -7.31 10.09
CA TYR A 162 -0.12 -7.58 10.46
C TYR A 162 -0.64 -8.89 9.88
N GLY A 163 -0.15 -9.30 8.71
CA GLY A 163 -0.46 -10.60 8.11
C GLY A 163 -0.06 -11.76 9.01
N MET A 164 1.13 -11.71 9.63
CA MET A 164 1.55 -12.69 10.64
C MET A 164 0.61 -12.79 11.85
N ARG A 165 -0.09 -11.70 12.15
CA ARG A 165 -1.05 -11.60 13.26
C ARG A 165 -2.48 -11.97 12.84
N GLY A 166 -2.67 -12.54 11.64
CA GLY A 166 -3.97 -12.96 11.13
C GLY A 166 -4.82 -11.85 10.52
N LYS A 167 -4.26 -10.66 10.31
CA LYS A 167 -4.94 -9.57 9.61
C LYS A 167 -4.76 -9.73 8.11
N VAL A 168 -5.80 -9.43 7.34
CA VAL A 168 -5.81 -9.68 5.90
C VAL A 168 -5.81 -8.36 5.15
N PHE A 169 -4.89 -8.26 4.23
CA PHE A 169 -4.77 -7.17 3.26
C PHE A 169 -4.86 -7.80 1.88
N LEU A 170 -5.73 -7.30 1.02
CA LEU A 170 -5.99 -7.94 -0.27
C LEU A 170 -5.90 -6.92 -1.41
N THR A 171 -5.27 -7.32 -2.49
CA THR A 171 -5.31 -6.59 -3.75
C THR A 171 -6.27 -7.28 -4.72
N PHE A 172 -7.20 -6.53 -5.25
CA PHE A 172 -8.01 -6.93 -6.39
C PHE A 172 -7.28 -6.52 -7.67
N ASP A 173 -6.47 -7.42 -8.19
CA ASP A 173 -5.54 -7.13 -9.27
C ASP A 173 -6.20 -6.82 -10.62
N PHE A 174 -7.46 -7.18 -10.82
CA PHE A 174 -8.20 -6.80 -12.02
C PHE A 174 -8.63 -5.33 -12.05
N MET A 175 -8.84 -4.71 -10.88
CA MET A 175 -9.08 -3.27 -10.74
C MET A 175 -7.75 -2.60 -10.45
N MET A 176 -7.31 -1.70 -11.31
CA MET A 176 -5.94 -1.18 -11.28
C MET A 176 -5.88 0.32 -11.02
N ILE A 177 -4.71 0.74 -10.61
CA ILE A 177 -4.26 2.13 -10.65
C ILE A 177 -3.03 2.20 -11.53
N ASP A 178 -2.99 3.16 -12.45
CA ASP A 178 -1.79 3.55 -13.16
C ASP A 178 -1.09 4.69 -12.43
N GLN A 179 0.21 4.58 -12.35
CA GLN A 179 1.09 5.59 -11.79
C GLN A 179 2.38 5.68 -12.61
N PRO A 180 3.11 6.80 -12.57
CA PRO A 180 4.45 6.89 -13.13
C PRO A 180 5.40 5.85 -12.54
N GLU A 181 6.45 5.52 -13.25
CA GLU A 181 7.49 4.65 -12.71
C GLU A 181 8.15 5.31 -11.49
N THR A 182 8.33 4.52 -10.43
CA THR A 182 8.97 4.97 -9.20
C THR A 182 10.37 5.54 -9.47
N GLN A 183 10.72 6.65 -8.84
CA GLN A 183 12.02 7.34 -8.94
C GLN A 183 12.25 8.16 -10.22
N GLN A 184 11.22 8.47 -10.98
CA GLN A 184 11.32 9.38 -12.14
C GLN A 184 10.95 10.83 -11.80
N VAL A 185 10.31 11.08 -10.67
CA VAL A 185 9.92 12.42 -10.21
C VAL A 185 10.88 12.88 -9.12
N GLU A 186 11.37 14.13 -9.21
CA GLU A 186 12.23 14.74 -8.19
C GLU A 186 11.45 15.00 -6.90
N GLY A 187 12.09 14.76 -5.74
CA GLY A 187 11.56 15.05 -4.42
C GLY A 187 11.03 13.84 -3.65
N GLY A 188 10.56 14.08 -2.42
CA GLY A 188 9.95 13.09 -1.56
C GLY A 188 10.80 11.84 -1.32
N MET A 189 10.20 10.68 -1.54
CA MET A 189 10.86 9.37 -1.35
C MET A 189 12.02 9.11 -2.31
N THR A 190 12.07 9.76 -3.47
CA THR A 190 13.16 9.59 -4.45
C THR A 190 14.51 9.95 -3.84
N ASP A 191 14.59 11.07 -3.14
CA ASP A 191 15.83 11.53 -2.48
C ASP A 191 16.29 10.55 -1.40
N MET A 192 15.35 9.98 -0.66
CA MET A 192 15.64 8.96 0.35
C MET A 192 16.20 7.69 -0.27
N TYR A 193 15.64 7.24 -1.37
CA TYR A 193 16.13 6.05 -2.09
C TYR A 193 17.49 6.27 -2.73
N VAL A 194 17.75 7.45 -3.29
CA VAL A 194 19.05 7.80 -3.85
C VAL A 194 20.11 7.87 -2.75
N GLY A 195 19.79 8.50 -1.62
CA GLY A 195 20.72 8.65 -0.50
C GLY A 195 21.01 7.36 0.26
N ALA A 196 20.02 6.50 0.43
CA ALA A 196 20.13 5.27 1.22
C ALA A 196 20.51 4.02 0.41
N GLY A 197 20.26 4.06 -0.90
CA GLY A 197 20.46 2.93 -1.80
C GLY A 197 19.46 1.78 -1.61
N THR A 198 19.53 0.81 -2.52
CA THR A 198 18.62 -0.35 -2.52
C THR A 198 18.87 -1.31 -1.34
N TYR A 199 20.05 -1.27 -0.75
CA TYR A 199 20.40 -2.08 0.42
C TYR A 199 19.51 -1.77 1.61
N GLN A 200 19.45 -0.52 2.02
CA GLN A 200 18.68 -0.11 3.17
C GLN A 200 17.20 -0.44 2.98
N LYS A 201 16.62 -0.08 1.83
CA LYS A 201 15.24 -0.42 1.47
C LYS A 201 14.95 -1.92 1.64
N THR A 202 15.87 -2.77 1.16
CA THR A 202 15.71 -4.23 1.26
C THR A 202 15.75 -4.71 2.71
N PHE A 203 16.68 -4.21 3.50
CA PHE A 203 16.89 -4.68 4.86
C PHE A 203 15.83 -4.25 5.86
N TYR A 204 15.13 -3.16 5.67
CA TYR A 204 13.97 -2.80 6.51
C TYR A 204 12.98 -3.97 6.61
N SER A 205 12.56 -4.48 5.47
CA SER A 205 11.61 -5.57 5.41
C SER A 205 12.14 -6.87 6.02
N ILE A 206 13.43 -7.18 5.77
CA ILE A 206 14.07 -8.39 6.30
C ILE A 206 14.20 -8.30 7.81
N MET A 207 14.61 -7.16 8.36
CA MET A 207 14.72 -6.97 9.81
C MET A 207 13.38 -7.15 10.53
N ALA A 208 12.29 -6.66 9.93
CA ALA A 208 10.97 -6.79 10.52
C ALA A 208 10.44 -8.24 10.48
N CYS A 209 10.72 -8.97 9.40
CA CYS A 209 10.12 -10.28 9.15
C CYS A 209 11.14 -11.30 8.61
N PRO A 210 12.22 -11.61 9.34
CA PRO A 210 13.34 -12.43 8.82
C PRO A 210 12.97 -13.90 8.56
N SER A 211 11.89 -14.39 9.13
CA SER A 211 11.43 -15.76 8.95
C SER A 211 10.93 -16.04 7.53
N PHE A 212 10.34 -15.06 6.86
CA PHE A 212 9.73 -15.25 5.53
C PHE A 212 10.07 -14.18 4.49
N ILE A 213 10.80 -13.13 4.87
CA ILE A 213 11.35 -12.15 3.94
C ILE A 213 12.84 -12.37 3.80
N LYS A 214 13.30 -12.57 2.59
CA LYS A 214 14.69 -12.88 2.25
C LYS A 214 15.25 -11.85 1.29
N ALA A 215 16.57 -11.64 1.33
CA ALA A 215 17.26 -10.93 0.29
C ALA A 215 17.30 -11.78 -0.99
N GLY A 216 17.02 -11.17 -2.10
CA GLY A 216 17.11 -11.76 -3.42
C GLY A 216 17.71 -10.77 -4.42
N MET A 217 17.84 -11.19 -5.65
CA MET A 217 18.28 -10.35 -6.76
C MET A 217 17.09 -10.10 -7.70
N MET A 218 16.93 -8.88 -8.14
CA MET A 218 15.92 -8.49 -9.12
C MET A 218 16.57 -7.71 -10.27
N GLY A 219 16.13 -7.99 -11.49
CA GLY A 219 16.61 -7.36 -12.71
C GLY A 219 16.99 -8.39 -13.76
N ASP A 220 17.09 -7.95 -15.01
CA ASP A 220 17.54 -8.75 -16.16
C ASP A 220 18.93 -8.31 -16.66
N ARG A 221 19.14 -7.01 -16.89
CA ARG A 221 20.40 -6.42 -17.32
C ARG A 221 21.20 -5.79 -16.18
N HIS A 222 20.47 -5.17 -15.21
CA HIS A 222 21.03 -4.54 -14.03
C HIS A 222 20.46 -5.18 -12.78
N TYR A 223 21.22 -6.10 -12.21
CA TYR A 223 20.81 -6.77 -10.96
C TYR A 223 20.93 -5.83 -9.79
N ARG A 224 19.88 -5.78 -8.97
CA ARG A 224 19.87 -5.08 -7.70
C ARG A 224 19.39 -6.00 -6.59
N ILE A 225 19.88 -5.78 -5.39
CA ILE A 225 19.35 -6.47 -4.21
C ILE A 225 17.91 -6.04 -3.98
N HIS A 226 17.05 -6.99 -3.66
CA HIS A 226 15.63 -6.76 -3.42
C HIS A 226 15.11 -7.74 -2.37
N HIS A 227 14.05 -7.36 -1.65
CA HIS A 227 13.37 -8.27 -0.76
C HIS A 227 12.45 -9.23 -1.53
N SER A 228 12.37 -10.47 -1.06
CA SER A 228 11.45 -11.48 -1.57
C SER A 228 10.58 -11.98 -0.43
N VAL A 229 9.26 -11.90 -0.58
CA VAL A 229 8.28 -12.31 0.42
C VAL A 229 7.72 -13.68 0.08
N ALA A 230 7.82 -14.63 1.01
CA ALA A 230 7.18 -15.93 0.89
C ALA A 230 5.73 -15.86 1.37
N HIS A 231 4.85 -15.28 0.56
CA HIS A 231 3.46 -15.02 0.90
C HIS A 231 2.70 -16.26 1.39
N ASP A 232 2.91 -17.41 0.75
CA ASP A 232 2.18 -18.64 1.07
C ASP A 232 2.53 -19.22 2.44
N SER A 233 3.73 -18.91 2.95
CA SER A 233 4.22 -19.39 4.25
C SER A 233 3.92 -18.42 5.40
N ALA A 234 3.63 -17.18 5.09
CA ALA A 234 3.62 -16.09 6.06
C ALA A 234 2.22 -15.71 6.55
N TYR A 235 1.21 -15.90 5.72
CA TYR A 235 -0.13 -15.36 5.96
C TYR A 235 -1.19 -16.45 6.11
N PRO A 236 -2.27 -16.18 6.87
CA PRO A 236 -3.32 -17.16 7.05
C PRO A 236 -4.00 -17.47 5.71
N MET A 237 -4.24 -18.76 5.46
CA MET A 237 -4.99 -19.24 4.29
C MET A 237 -6.49 -19.10 4.49
N ILE A 238 -6.96 -19.12 5.74
CA ILE A 238 -8.37 -19.07 6.10
C ILE A 238 -8.68 -17.72 6.74
N ILE A 239 -9.53 -16.95 6.08
CA ILE A 239 -9.90 -15.60 6.49
C ILE A 239 -10.81 -15.62 7.73
N SER A 240 -11.75 -16.56 7.82
CA SER A 240 -12.71 -16.63 8.91
C SER A 240 -12.94 -18.06 9.42
N GLY A 241 -13.13 -18.19 10.72
CA GLY A 241 -13.44 -19.46 11.38
C GLY A 241 -14.73 -20.13 10.86
N ARG A 242 -15.71 -19.35 10.37
CA ARG A 242 -16.96 -19.87 9.79
C ARG A 242 -16.76 -20.68 8.51
N TYR A 243 -15.63 -20.50 7.82
CA TYR A 243 -15.26 -21.24 6.62
C TYR A 243 -14.32 -22.43 6.91
N LYS A 244 -13.94 -22.63 8.16
CA LYS A 244 -13.22 -23.84 8.58
C LYS A 244 -14.20 -25.02 8.56
N LYS A 245 -13.82 -26.07 7.86
CA LYS A 245 -14.55 -27.35 7.91
C LYS A 245 -14.13 -28.14 9.16
#